data_48480e6259b5aea45fcc43d5a7f0cbeb
#
_entry.id   48480e6259b5aea45fcc43d5a7f0cbeb
#
_cell.length_a   1.000
_cell.length_b   1.000
_cell.length_c   1.000
_cell.angle_alpha   90.00
_cell.angle_beta   90.00
_cell.angle_gamma   90.00
#
_symmetry.space_group_name_H-M   'P 1'
#
loop_
_entity.id
_entity.type
_entity.pdbx_description
1 polymer ?
#
loop_
_entity_poly.entity_id
_entity_poly.type
_entity_poly.pdbx_seq_one_letter_code
_entity_poly.pdbx_strand_id
1 'polypeptide(L)'
;MHPILPAALLLFAPAQSPDFRGDLDAGHYLKVLAETDQHLRQDGKDSQAWAAKSQALSSLMRFSEAKAAADWALTLRPGLADALLARGLARAGEAIKQRDLGSLRGALGAMDDLRAATQADPSLAPAWMSLGLAYELLPGILGGSTRKALDCAEQLRRLSPARGDLLQGIILSEENRWREAEPYFLRALTLAPTDPEVVGQWLDALDNRPAKKALGEAGKNARLLTEAPRLLPGVRTRARGVVAVSDAYLHAGQPETAWKVVQDQLPHIDAPSLLRLQLGKVAANGGVHRPEGLVALDQLLREPLEGGSSGYPGAWWRKGQILNALGRKDEARRAAQEALKLDAKHRGARELLENLGY
;
A
#
# COMPACT_ATOMS: atom_id res chain seq x y z
N MET A 1 20.04 -64.99 23.27
CA MET A 1 20.15 -64.24 22.01
C MET A 1 18.99 -63.25 22.00
N HIS A 2 19.25 -61.97 22.35
CA HIS A 2 18.24 -60.91 22.25
C HIS A 2 18.35 -60.25 20.89
N PRO A 3 17.27 -60.02 20.14
CA PRO A 3 17.36 -59.27 18.90
C PRO A 3 17.45 -57.78 19.22
N ILE A 4 18.50 -57.15 18.68
CA ILE A 4 18.72 -55.70 18.67
C ILE A 4 17.73 -55.13 17.63
N LEU A 5 16.76 -54.35 18.09
CA LEU A 5 15.88 -53.53 17.26
C LEU A 5 16.72 -52.42 16.63
N PRO A 6 16.63 -52.19 15.31
CA PRO A 6 17.29 -51.04 14.70
C PRO A 6 16.61 -49.74 15.14
N ALA A 7 17.43 -48.79 15.59
CA ALA A 7 16.99 -47.43 15.87
C ALA A 7 16.34 -46.83 14.62
N ALA A 8 15.05 -46.53 14.72
CA ALA A 8 14.31 -45.82 13.69
C ALA A 8 14.96 -44.44 13.51
N LEU A 9 15.58 -44.20 12.39
CA LEU A 9 15.91 -42.87 11.91
C LEU A 9 14.58 -42.11 11.79
N LEU A 10 14.28 -41.26 12.74
CA LEU A 10 13.29 -40.23 12.63
C LEU A 10 13.84 -39.26 11.54
N LEU A 11 13.44 -39.49 10.30
CA LEU A 11 13.54 -38.49 9.24
C LEU A 11 12.69 -37.31 9.69
N PHE A 12 13.34 -36.30 10.25
CA PHE A 12 12.73 -34.98 10.39
C PHE A 12 12.38 -34.53 8.97
N ALA A 13 11.11 -34.66 8.59
CA ALA A 13 10.62 -33.93 7.43
C ALA A 13 10.94 -32.45 7.67
N PRO A 14 11.54 -31.75 6.70
CA PRO A 14 11.76 -30.32 6.86
C PRO A 14 10.41 -29.67 7.19
N ALA A 15 10.36 -28.93 8.29
CA ALA A 15 9.17 -28.19 8.67
C ALA A 15 8.76 -27.35 7.46
N GLN A 16 7.52 -27.52 6.99
CA GLN A 16 7.02 -26.68 5.90
C GLN A 16 7.07 -25.24 6.35
N SER A 17 7.57 -24.36 5.50
CA SER A 17 7.57 -22.94 5.77
C SER A 17 6.15 -22.49 6.11
N PRO A 18 5.93 -21.70 7.17
CA PRO A 18 4.62 -21.13 7.45
C PRO A 18 4.08 -20.36 6.25
N ASP A 19 2.77 -20.46 6.00
CA ASP A 19 2.13 -19.66 4.96
C ASP A 19 1.86 -18.24 5.46
N PHE A 20 2.75 -17.31 5.14
CA PHE A 20 2.60 -15.90 5.47
C PHE A 20 1.71 -15.13 4.49
N ARG A 21 1.28 -15.75 3.38
CA ARG A 21 0.57 -15.06 2.29
C ARG A 21 -0.78 -14.51 2.74
N GLY A 22 -1.55 -15.28 3.50
CA GLY A 22 -2.85 -14.84 4.00
C GLY A 22 -2.78 -13.57 4.84
N ASP A 23 -1.78 -13.46 5.73
CA ASP A 23 -1.58 -12.26 6.56
C ASP A 23 -1.01 -11.08 5.76
N LEU A 24 -0.14 -11.32 4.76
CA LEU A 24 0.31 -10.28 3.84
C LEU A 24 -0.86 -9.68 3.04
N ASP A 25 -1.74 -10.53 2.51
CA ASP A 25 -2.93 -10.12 1.75
C ASP A 25 -3.94 -9.39 2.64
N ALA A 26 -4.04 -9.80 3.91
CA ALA A 26 -4.88 -9.13 4.91
C ALA A 26 -4.31 -7.78 5.38
N GLY A 27 -3.01 -7.50 5.12
CA GLY A 27 -2.33 -6.29 5.55
C GLY A 27 -1.76 -6.34 6.96
N HIS A 28 -1.61 -7.53 7.58
CA HIS A 28 -1.06 -7.75 8.92
C HIS A 28 0.47 -7.77 8.91
N TYR A 29 1.09 -6.71 8.40
CA TYR A 29 2.53 -6.68 8.13
C TYR A 29 3.41 -6.77 9.37
N LEU A 30 2.99 -6.16 10.49
CA LEU A 30 3.73 -6.26 11.76
C LEU A 30 3.67 -7.68 12.33
N LYS A 31 2.52 -8.37 12.18
CA LYS A 31 2.38 -9.77 12.54
C LYS A 31 3.32 -10.64 11.70
N VAL A 32 3.29 -10.49 10.37
CA VAL A 32 4.19 -11.22 9.46
C VAL A 32 5.65 -10.96 9.82
N LEU A 33 6.02 -9.71 10.13
CA LEU A 33 7.38 -9.38 10.53
C LEU A 33 7.79 -10.11 11.82
N ALA A 34 6.94 -10.11 12.83
CA ALA A 34 7.22 -10.80 14.10
C ALA A 34 7.32 -12.33 13.92
N GLU A 35 6.40 -12.92 13.16
CA GLU A 35 6.38 -14.36 12.90
C GLU A 35 7.56 -14.80 12.03
N THR A 36 7.91 -14.05 10.99
CA THR A 36 9.10 -14.34 10.18
C THR A 36 10.38 -14.19 11.01
N ASP A 37 10.49 -13.18 11.87
CA ASP A 37 11.63 -13.02 12.79
C ASP A 37 11.76 -14.18 13.76
N GLN A 38 10.64 -14.69 14.27
CA GLN A 38 10.64 -15.88 15.14
C GLN A 38 11.05 -17.14 14.38
N HIS A 39 10.49 -17.37 13.19
CA HIS A 39 10.79 -18.52 12.36
C HIS A 39 12.26 -18.52 11.91
N LEU A 40 12.78 -17.40 11.46
CA LEU A 40 14.15 -17.26 10.97
C LEU A 40 15.23 -17.38 12.06
N ARG A 41 14.87 -17.21 13.34
CA ARG A 41 15.77 -17.58 14.46
C ARG A 41 15.96 -19.10 14.59
N GLN A 42 14.98 -19.89 14.13
CA GLN A 42 15.03 -21.36 14.18
C GLN A 42 15.58 -21.94 12.87
N ASP A 43 15.13 -21.39 11.74
CA ASP A 43 15.62 -21.75 10.39
C ASP A 43 16.00 -20.49 9.59
N GLY A 44 17.21 -20.03 9.83
CA GLY A 44 17.78 -18.85 9.12
C GLY A 44 18.01 -19.06 7.62
N LYS A 45 17.82 -20.30 7.11
CA LYS A 45 18.00 -20.65 5.68
C LYS A 45 16.68 -20.74 4.91
N ASP A 46 15.54 -20.47 5.54
CA ASP A 46 14.25 -20.44 4.85
C ASP A 46 14.14 -19.20 3.94
N SER A 47 14.36 -19.42 2.65
CA SER A 47 14.30 -18.36 1.64
C SER A 47 12.89 -17.78 1.45
N GLN A 48 11.84 -18.57 1.67
CA GLN A 48 10.44 -18.09 1.59
C GLN A 48 10.11 -17.16 2.75
N ALA A 49 10.51 -17.50 3.97
CA ALA A 49 10.34 -16.64 5.13
C ALA A 49 11.10 -15.30 4.96
N TRP A 50 12.29 -15.31 4.39
CA TRP A 50 13.01 -14.07 4.06
C TRP A 50 12.29 -13.23 2.99
N ALA A 51 11.68 -13.86 1.98
CA ALA A 51 10.90 -13.17 0.97
C ALA A 51 9.63 -12.53 1.59
N ALA A 52 8.90 -13.27 2.43
CA ALA A 52 7.73 -12.75 3.16
C ALA A 52 8.09 -11.58 4.09
N LYS A 53 9.22 -11.70 4.83
CA LYS A 53 9.76 -10.61 5.65
C LYS A 53 10.04 -9.36 4.80
N SER A 54 10.63 -9.52 3.63
CA SER A 54 10.89 -8.42 2.70
C SER A 54 9.59 -7.74 2.24
N GLN A 55 8.56 -8.51 1.90
CA GLN A 55 7.27 -7.95 1.49
C GLN A 55 6.61 -7.16 2.64
N ALA A 56 6.62 -7.70 3.87
CA ALA A 56 6.12 -7.00 5.05
C ALA A 56 6.90 -5.70 5.31
N LEU A 57 8.22 -5.71 5.26
CA LEU A 57 9.07 -4.53 5.42
C LEU A 57 8.82 -3.48 4.32
N SER A 58 8.59 -3.89 3.07
CA SER A 58 8.23 -2.97 1.97
C SER A 58 6.90 -2.28 2.24
N SER A 59 5.90 -3.03 2.71
CA SER A 59 4.58 -2.49 3.07
C SER A 59 4.64 -1.54 4.27
N LEU A 60 5.61 -1.74 5.17
CA LEU A 60 5.93 -0.84 6.28
C LEU A 60 6.85 0.33 5.87
N MET A 61 7.13 0.49 4.56
CA MET A 61 8.02 1.51 3.99
C MET A 61 9.48 1.46 4.48
N ARG A 62 9.92 0.31 5.02
CA ARG A 62 11.30 0.02 5.47
C ARG A 62 12.12 -0.55 4.30
N PHE A 63 12.20 0.19 3.21
CA PHE A 63 12.67 -0.31 1.91
C PHE A 63 14.11 -0.83 1.91
N SER A 64 15.03 -0.17 2.62
CA SER A 64 16.42 -0.64 2.70
C SER A 64 16.53 -2.00 3.40
N GLU A 65 15.76 -2.21 4.48
CA GLU A 65 15.71 -3.49 5.19
C GLU A 65 14.99 -4.56 4.37
N ALA A 66 13.91 -4.16 3.69
CA ALA A 66 13.19 -5.04 2.76
C ALA A 66 14.12 -5.56 1.66
N LYS A 67 14.89 -4.66 1.03
CA LYS A 67 15.87 -5.03 0.01
C LYS A 67 16.90 -6.01 0.56
N ALA A 68 17.46 -5.75 1.75
CA ALA A 68 18.45 -6.65 2.37
C ALA A 68 17.86 -8.05 2.64
N ALA A 69 16.61 -8.14 3.12
CA ALA A 69 15.93 -9.41 3.34
C ALA A 69 15.72 -10.18 2.01
N ALA A 70 15.30 -9.48 0.95
CA ALA A 70 15.15 -10.10 -0.38
C ALA A 70 16.49 -10.54 -0.99
N ASP A 71 17.55 -9.75 -0.84
CA ASP A 71 18.90 -10.11 -1.29
C ASP A 71 19.38 -11.39 -0.59
N TRP A 72 19.08 -11.53 0.72
CA TRP A 72 19.39 -12.74 1.46
C TRP A 72 18.57 -13.95 0.97
N ALA A 73 17.27 -13.80 0.74
CA ALA A 73 16.42 -14.83 0.15
C ALA A 73 16.98 -15.32 -1.19
N LEU A 74 17.44 -14.40 -2.05
CA LEU A 74 18.01 -14.72 -3.36
C LEU A 74 19.42 -15.32 -3.27
N THR A 75 20.18 -15.06 -2.21
CA THR A 75 21.45 -15.74 -1.93
C THR A 75 21.21 -17.20 -1.58
N LEU A 76 20.14 -17.48 -0.79
CA LEU A 76 19.78 -18.84 -0.41
C LEU A 76 19.15 -19.62 -1.57
N ARG A 77 18.28 -18.97 -2.35
CA ARG A 77 17.59 -19.55 -3.51
C ARG A 77 17.58 -18.56 -4.69
N PRO A 78 18.59 -18.60 -5.55
CA PRO A 78 18.59 -17.80 -6.77
C PRO A 78 17.38 -18.08 -7.64
N GLY A 79 16.73 -17.03 -8.15
CA GLY A 79 15.53 -17.17 -9.00
C GLY A 79 14.22 -17.40 -8.24
N LEU A 80 14.18 -17.31 -6.92
CA LEU A 80 12.93 -17.35 -6.15
C LEU A 80 12.02 -16.18 -6.54
N ALA A 81 10.90 -16.46 -7.19
CA ALA A 81 10.00 -15.44 -7.77
C ALA A 81 9.47 -14.46 -6.72
N ASP A 82 9.04 -14.96 -5.55
CA ASP A 82 8.59 -14.11 -4.44
C ASP A 82 9.68 -13.17 -3.93
N ALA A 83 10.93 -13.61 -3.89
CA ALA A 83 12.06 -12.77 -3.46
C ALA A 83 12.44 -11.74 -4.54
N LEU A 84 12.35 -12.09 -5.83
CA LEU A 84 12.54 -11.16 -6.94
C LEU A 84 11.46 -10.08 -6.91
N LEU A 85 10.19 -10.47 -6.76
CA LEU A 85 9.08 -9.53 -6.59
C LEU A 85 9.33 -8.60 -5.39
N ALA A 86 9.66 -9.16 -4.22
CA ALA A 86 9.89 -8.40 -3.00
C ALA A 86 11.06 -7.39 -3.17
N ARG A 87 12.17 -7.80 -3.83
CA ARG A 87 13.29 -6.90 -4.10
C ARG A 87 12.91 -5.81 -5.10
N GLY A 88 12.15 -6.14 -6.13
CA GLY A 88 11.62 -5.18 -7.10
C GLY A 88 10.77 -4.11 -6.43
N LEU A 89 9.83 -4.51 -5.55
CA LEU A 89 8.99 -3.60 -4.78
C LEU A 89 9.80 -2.71 -3.82
N ALA A 90 10.79 -3.30 -3.13
CA ALA A 90 11.67 -2.55 -2.22
C ALA A 90 12.48 -1.49 -2.98
N ARG A 91 13.08 -1.84 -4.14
CA ARG A 91 13.81 -0.91 -4.99
C ARG A 91 12.93 0.19 -5.56
N ALA A 92 11.71 -0.14 -6.00
CA ALA A 92 10.74 0.85 -6.49
C ALA A 92 10.35 1.84 -5.38
N GLY A 93 10.04 1.35 -4.19
CA GLY A 93 9.70 2.17 -3.04
C GLY A 93 10.85 3.08 -2.60
N GLU A 94 12.07 2.58 -2.58
CA GLU A 94 13.27 3.37 -2.28
C GLU A 94 13.50 4.45 -3.34
N ALA A 95 13.36 4.14 -4.62
CA ALA A 95 13.49 5.09 -5.73
C ALA A 95 12.46 6.22 -5.63
N ILE A 96 11.20 5.91 -5.32
CA ILE A 96 10.15 6.90 -5.13
C ILE A 96 10.47 7.83 -3.94
N LYS A 97 11.03 7.27 -2.86
CA LYS A 97 11.39 8.03 -1.66
C LYS A 97 12.59 8.97 -1.88
N GLN A 98 13.63 8.50 -2.58
CA GLN A 98 14.88 9.24 -2.76
C GLN A 98 14.75 10.43 -3.71
N ARG A 99 14.04 10.29 -4.83
CA ARG A 99 13.81 11.33 -5.85
C ARG A 99 15.09 12.06 -6.30
N ASP A 100 16.16 11.31 -6.53
CA ASP A 100 17.45 11.82 -7.01
C ASP A 100 17.96 10.97 -8.18
N LEU A 101 19.18 11.26 -8.67
CA LEU A 101 19.79 10.49 -9.77
C LEU A 101 20.01 9.00 -9.42
N GLY A 102 20.18 8.66 -8.13
CA GLY A 102 20.28 7.27 -7.66
C GLY A 102 18.96 6.52 -7.80
N SER A 103 17.83 7.24 -7.72
CA SER A 103 16.49 6.68 -7.88
C SER A 103 16.28 6.05 -9.26
N LEU A 104 16.95 6.56 -10.30
CA LEU A 104 16.88 6.03 -11.65
C LEU A 104 17.42 4.59 -11.74
N ARG A 105 18.59 4.34 -11.16
CA ARG A 105 19.19 3.00 -11.10
C ARG A 105 18.29 2.05 -10.29
N GLY A 106 17.70 2.54 -9.19
CA GLY A 106 16.75 1.81 -8.38
C GLY A 106 15.52 1.40 -9.19
N ALA A 107 14.92 2.32 -9.96
CA ALA A 107 13.77 2.06 -10.79
C ALA A 107 14.04 1.03 -11.92
N LEU A 108 15.18 1.16 -12.60
CA LEU A 108 15.60 0.18 -13.61
C LEU A 108 15.81 -1.21 -12.99
N GLY A 109 16.53 -1.29 -11.86
CA GLY A 109 16.72 -2.55 -11.16
C GLY A 109 15.43 -3.16 -10.62
N ALA A 110 14.42 -2.32 -10.24
CA ALA A 110 13.10 -2.79 -9.89
C ALA A 110 12.39 -3.46 -11.07
N MET A 111 12.43 -2.82 -12.25
CA MET A 111 11.82 -3.37 -13.47
C MET A 111 12.49 -4.70 -13.88
N ASP A 112 13.82 -4.82 -13.75
CA ASP A 112 14.53 -6.07 -14.05
C ASP A 112 14.14 -7.19 -13.09
N ASP A 113 14.04 -6.90 -11.80
CA ASP A 113 13.57 -7.87 -10.79
C ASP A 113 12.12 -8.31 -11.03
N LEU A 114 11.22 -7.37 -11.33
CA LEU A 114 9.81 -7.67 -11.61
C LEU A 114 9.67 -8.53 -12.89
N ARG A 115 10.45 -8.23 -13.92
CA ARG A 115 10.50 -9.05 -15.13
C ARG A 115 11.03 -10.46 -14.83
N ALA A 116 12.10 -10.56 -14.07
CA ALA A 116 12.66 -11.84 -13.65
C ALA A 116 11.66 -12.65 -12.79
N ALA A 117 10.87 -11.98 -11.93
CA ALA A 117 9.83 -12.63 -11.15
C ALA A 117 8.74 -13.25 -12.03
N THR A 118 8.25 -12.54 -13.06
CA THR A 118 7.25 -13.08 -13.99
C THR A 118 7.78 -14.21 -14.88
N GLN A 119 9.08 -14.24 -15.13
CA GLN A 119 9.74 -15.32 -15.86
C GLN A 119 9.97 -16.56 -14.97
N ALA A 120 10.34 -16.36 -13.71
CA ALA A 120 10.59 -17.42 -12.75
C ALA A 120 9.28 -18.13 -12.33
N ASP A 121 8.19 -17.37 -12.17
CA ASP A 121 6.86 -17.90 -11.91
C ASP A 121 5.81 -17.11 -12.71
N PRO A 122 5.43 -17.58 -13.89
CA PRO A 122 4.38 -16.96 -14.71
C PRO A 122 2.99 -16.95 -14.05
N SER A 123 2.76 -17.73 -13.00
CA SER A 123 1.50 -17.76 -12.26
C SER A 123 1.44 -16.74 -11.11
N LEU A 124 2.53 -16.03 -10.81
CA LEU A 124 2.61 -15.06 -9.75
C LEU A 124 1.90 -13.75 -10.14
N ALA A 125 0.58 -13.69 -9.92
CA ALA A 125 -0.26 -12.56 -10.28
C ALA A 125 0.24 -11.20 -9.75
N PRO A 126 0.73 -11.05 -8.51
CA PRO A 126 1.29 -9.78 -8.02
C PRO A 126 2.51 -9.28 -8.82
N ALA A 127 3.30 -10.18 -9.41
CA ALA A 127 4.44 -9.79 -10.24
C ALA A 127 3.99 -9.14 -11.55
N TRP A 128 2.95 -9.70 -12.19
CA TRP A 128 2.37 -9.11 -13.40
C TRP A 128 1.71 -7.75 -13.15
N MET A 129 0.99 -7.60 -12.02
CA MET A 129 0.44 -6.30 -11.60
C MET A 129 1.54 -5.26 -11.45
N SER A 130 2.58 -5.60 -10.67
CA SER A 130 3.68 -4.66 -10.38
C SER A 130 4.49 -4.33 -11.63
N LEU A 131 4.74 -5.29 -12.51
CA LEU A 131 5.46 -5.08 -13.77
C LEU A 131 4.64 -4.20 -14.73
N GLY A 132 3.33 -4.41 -14.83
CA GLY A 132 2.44 -3.60 -15.64
C GLY A 132 2.43 -2.14 -15.19
N LEU A 133 2.31 -1.90 -13.87
CA LEU A 133 2.40 -0.56 -13.28
C LEU A 133 3.78 0.08 -13.52
N ALA A 134 4.87 -0.69 -13.41
CA ALA A 134 6.21 -0.18 -13.69
C ALA A 134 6.37 0.22 -15.15
N TYR A 135 5.85 -0.55 -16.11
CA TYR A 135 5.86 -0.18 -17.53
C TYR A 135 5.05 1.08 -17.82
N GLU A 136 3.95 1.30 -17.12
CA GLU A 136 3.10 2.48 -17.32
C GLU A 136 3.71 3.73 -16.71
N LEU A 137 4.23 3.64 -15.48
CA LEU A 137 4.69 4.81 -14.73
C LEU A 137 6.07 5.32 -15.14
N LEU A 138 6.91 4.46 -15.73
CA LEU A 138 8.27 4.87 -16.14
C LEU A 138 8.25 5.54 -17.51
N PRO A 139 9.05 6.62 -17.70
CA PRO A 139 9.27 7.19 -19.02
C PRO A 139 9.82 6.16 -20.01
N GLY A 140 9.48 6.30 -21.30
CA GLY A 140 9.94 5.37 -22.35
C GLY A 140 11.46 5.21 -22.43
N ILE A 141 12.22 6.28 -22.16
CA ILE A 141 13.70 6.25 -22.08
C ILE A 141 14.23 5.33 -20.98
N LEU A 142 13.39 5.03 -19.98
CA LEU A 142 13.68 4.12 -18.87
C LEU A 142 13.04 2.74 -19.04
N GLY A 143 12.56 2.45 -20.25
CA GLY A 143 11.93 1.17 -20.58
C GLY A 143 10.44 1.11 -20.34
N GLY A 144 9.79 2.23 -19.95
CA GLY A 144 8.34 2.36 -19.86
C GLY A 144 7.67 2.12 -21.21
N SER A 145 6.46 1.55 -21.20
CA SER A 145 5.72 1.25 -22.41
C SER A 145 4.28 0.85 -22.09
N THR A 146 3.33 1.70 -22.41
CA THR A 146 1.89 1.43 -22.28
C THR A 146 1.48 0.11 -22.99
N ARG A 147 2.08 -0.19 -24.15
CA ARG A 147 1.83 -1.47 -24.82
C ARG A 147 2.23 -2.66 -23.95
N LYS A 148 3.45 -2.67 -23.37
CA LYS A 148 3.89 -3.74 -22.48
C LYS A 148 3.08 -3.80 -21.19
N ALA A 149 2.63 -2.65 -20.69
CA ALA A 149 1.73 -2.59 -19.54
C ALA A 149 0.40 -3.29 -19.86
N LEU A 150 -0.19 -3.06 -21.02
CA LEU A 150 -1.40 -3.74 -21.49
C LEU A 150 -1.18 -5.24 -21.71
N ASP A 151 -0.02 -5.66 -22.22
CA ASP A 151 0.34 -7.09 -22.33
C ASP A 151 0.38 -7.73 -20.93
N CYS A 152 0.92 -7.05 -19.92
CA CYS A 152 0.88 -7.50 -18.52
C CYS A 152 -0.56 -7.63 -18.00
N ALA A 153 -1.43 -6.65 -18.29
CA ALA A 153 -2.84 -6.71 -17.89
C ALA A 153 -3.57 -7.93 -18.50
N GLU A 154 -3.25 -8.28 -19.76
CA GLU A 154 -3.82 -9.45 -20.40
C GLU A 154 -3.32 -10.77 -19.79
N GLN A 155 -2.02 -10.87 -19.44
CA GLN A 155 -1.50 -12.03 -18.70
C GLN A 155 -2.16 -12.14 -17.32
N LEU A 156 -2.24 -11.01 -16.60
CA LEU A 156 -2.87 -10.95 -15.30
C LEU A 156 -4.36 -11.33 -15.35
N ARG A 157 -5.08 -10.96 -16.41
CA ARG A 157 -6.50 -11.31 -16.59
C ARG A 157 -6.71 -12.82 -16.71
N ARG A 158 -5.77 -13.56 -17.30
CA ARG A 158 -5.83 -15.02 -17.35
C ARG A 158 -5.67 -15.69 -15.99
N LEU A 159 -4.91 -15.04 -15.08
CA LEU A 159 -4.66 -15.53 -13.72
C LEU A 159 -5.73 -15.04 -12.73
N SER A 160 -6.13 -13.79 -12.86
CA SER A 160 -7.07 -13.10 -12.00
C SER A 160 -7.86 -12.09 -12.84
N PRO A 161 -9.04 -12.45 -13.35
CA PRO A 161 -9.82 -11.58 -14.23
C PRO A 161 -10.08 -10.18 -13.65
N ALA A 162 -10.45 -10.10 -12.36
CA ALA A 162 -10.69 -8.81 -11.69
C ALA A 162 -9.44 -7.93 -11.67
N ARG A 163 -8.28 -8.49 -11.34
CA ARG A 163 -7.02 -7.74 -11.26
C ARG A 163 -6.49 -7.36 -12.63
N GLY A 164 -6.69 -8.18 -13.64
CA GLY A 164 -6.34 -7.86 -15.03
C GLY A 164 -7.18 -6.70 -15.56
N ASP A 165 -8.48 -6.70 -15.31
CA ASP A 165 -9.36 -5.58 -15.65
C ASP A 165 -9.00 -4.32 -14.84
N LEU A 166 -8.70 -4.46 -13.55
CA LEU A 166 -8.24 -3.36 -12.72
C LEU A 166 -6.98 -2.70 -13.29
N LEU A 167 -5.96 -3.48 -13.62
CA LEU A 167 -4.72 -2.95 -14.20
C LEU A 167 -4.98 -2.24 -15.53
N GLN A 168 -5.81 -2.80 -16.39
CA GLN A 168 -6.16 -2.15 -17.66
C GLN A 168 -6.91 -0.84 -17.45
N GLY A 169 -7.83 -0.78 -16.49
CA GLY A 169 -8.50 0.45 -16.09
C GLY A 169 -7.53 1.52 -15.63
N ILE A 170 -6.57 1.16 -14.77
CA ILE A 170 -5.51 2.07 -14.29
C ILE A 170 -4.70 2.61 -15.48
N ILE A 171 -4.18 1.75 -16.36
CA ILE A 171 -3.37 2.14 -17.52
C ILE A 171 -4.13 3.13 -18.42
N LEU A 172 -5.37 2.82 -18.75
CA LEU A 172 -6.19 3.70 -19.60
C LEU A 172 -6.52 5.03 -18.91
N SER A 173 -6.69 5.02 -17.60
CA SER A 173 -6.89 6.24 -16.82
C SER A 173 -5.65 7.14 -16.83
N GLU A 174 -4.46 6.58 -16.62
CA GLU A 174 -3.18 7.33 -16.71
C GLU A 174 -2.96 7.95 -18.10
N GLU A 175 -3.39 7.26 -19.17
CA GLU A 175 -3.41 7.77 -20.54
C GLU A 175 -4.49 8.85 -20.81
N ASN A 176 -5.22 9.30 -19.77
CA ASN A 176 -6.36 10.22 -19.88
C ASN A 176 -7.54 9.70 -20.74
N ARG A 177 -7.67 8.42 -20.90
CA ARG A 177 -8.73 7.72 -21.67
C ARG A 177 -9.85 7.22 -20.74
N TRP A 178 -10.40 8.12 -19.91
CA TRP A 178 -11.40 7.79 -18.90
C TRP A 178 -12.59 6.97 -19.42
N ARG A 179 -13.16 7.38 -20.55
CA ARG A 179 -14.33 6.68 -21.13
C ARG A 179 -14.07 5.22 -21.47
N GLU A 180 -12.82 4.90 -21.78
CA GLU A 180 -12.39 3.53 -22.04
C GLU A 180 -11.96 2.81 -20.77
N ALA A 181 -11.43 3.53 -19.78
CA ALA A 181 -11.00 2.99 -18.49
C ALA A 181 -12.19 2.54 -17.60
N GLU A 182 -13.24 3.35 -17.52
CA GLU A 182 -14.38 3.14 -16.63
C GLU A 182 -15.03 1.74 -16.77
N PRO A 183 -15.31 1.21 -17.97
CA PRO A 183 -15.86 -0.15 -18.11
C PRO A 183 -14.98 -1.25 -17.50
N TYR A 184 -13.66 -1.09 -17.52
CA TYR A 184 -12.74 -2.06 -16.91
C TYR A 184 -12.79 -2.02 -15.37
N PHE A 185 -12.82 -0.84 -14.76
CA PHE A 185 -13.03 -0.70 -13.32
C PHE A 185 -14.37 -1.31 -12.89
N LEU A 186 -15.46 -1.07 -13.62
CA LEU A 186 -16.77 -1.62 -13.31
C LEU A 186 -16.81 -3.14 -13.43
N ARG A 187 -16.12 -3.73 -14.42
CA ARG A 187 -15.99 -5.19 -14.51
C ARG A 187 -15.16 -5.76 -13.36
N ALA A 188 -14.04 -5.12 -13.00
CA ALA A 188 -13.25 -5.53 -11.85
C ALA A 188 -14.08 -5.55 -10.57
N LEU A 189 -14.89 -4.50 -10.31
CA LEU A 189 -15.84 -4.44 -9.20
C LEU A 189 -16.91 -5.52 -9.25
N THR A 190 -17.42 -5.86 -10.44
CA THR A 190 -18.40 -6.94 -10.60
C THR A 190 -17.81 -8.28 -10.22
N LEU A 191 -16.54 -8.51 -10.58
CA LEU A 191 -15.83 -9.76 -10.32
C LEU A 191 -15.31 -9.89 -8.88
N ALA A 192 -14.98 -8.77 -8.24
CA ALA A 192 -14.42 -8.73 -6.88
C ALA A 192 -14.99 -7.55 -6.07
N PRO A 193 -16.29 -7.54 -5.75
CA PRO A 193 -16.96 -6.39 -5.10
C PRO A 193 -16.54 -6.15 -3.64
N THR A 194 -15.88 -7.12 -3.02
CA THR A 194 -15.40 -7.06 -1.62
C THR A 194 -13.88 -6.95 -1.50
N ASP A 195 -13.16 -6.92 -2.63
CA ASP A 195 -11.71 -6.73 -2.64
C ASP A 195 -11.38 -5.26 -2.34
N PRO A 196 -10.71 -4.95 -1.20
CA PRO A 196 -10.45 -3.56 -0.80
C PRO A 196 -9.51 -2.83 -1.77
N GLU A 197 -8.67 -3.55 -2.51
CA GLU A 197 -7.82 -2.95 -3.54
C GLU A 197 -8.64 -2.52 -4.76
N VAL A 198 -9.53 -3.40 -5.25
CA VAL A 198 -10.42 -3.09 -6.39
C VAL A 198 -11.33 -1.91 -6.06
N VAL A 199 -11.95 -1.95 -4.87
CA VAL A 199 -12.81 -0.85 -4.38
C VAL A 199 -12.02 0.45 -4.23
N GLY A 200 -10.84 0.39 -3.60
CA GLY A 200 -9.98 1.55 -3.41
C GLY A 200 -9.56 2.18 -4.73
N GLN A 201 -9.04 1.39 -5.65
CA GLN A 201 -8.60 1.88 -6.96
C GLN A 201 -9.74 2.47 -7.80
N TRP A 202 -10.97 1.91 -7.70
CA TRP A 202 -12.12 2.51 -8.35
C TRP A 202 -12.47 3.89 -7.79
N LEU A 203 -12.53 4.02 -6.46
CA LEU A 203 -12.84 5.30 -5.80
C LEU A 203 -11.75 6.34 -6.05
N ASP A 204 -10.49 5.93 -6.01
CA ASP A 204 -9.34 6.79 -6.34
C ASP A 204 -9.37 7.22 -7.81
N ALA A 205 -9.72 6.32 -8.73
CA ALA A 205 -9.83 6.62 -10.15
C ALA A 205 -10.93 7.65 -10.43
N LEU A 206 -12.06 7.57 -9.72
CA LEU A 206 -13.13 8.57 -9.80
C LEU A 206 -12.68 9.96 -9.33
N ASP A 207 -11.78 10.04 -8.35
CA ASP A 207 -11.27 11.32 -7.83
C ASP A 207 -10.10 11.88 -8.65
N ASN A 208 -9.52 11.10 -9.54
CA ASN A 208 -8.38 11.47 -10.36
C ASN A 208 -8.73 12.48 -11.45
N ARG A 209 -7.69 13.18 -11.95
CA ARG A 209 -7.79 14.18 -13.00
C ARG A 209 -8.53 13.72 -14.27
N PRO A 210 -8.31 12.49 -14.80
CA PRO A 210 -9.03 11.99 -15.97
C PRO A 210 -10.55 11.93 -15.78
N ALA A 211 -11.02 11.36 -14.66
CA ALA A 211 -12.45 11.32 -14.35
C ALA A 211 -13.03 12.72 -14.15
N LYS A 212 -12.32 13.57 -13.40
CA LYS A 212 -12.71 14.97 -13.18
C LYS A 212 -12.84 15.73 -14.50
N LYS A 213 -11.92 15.52 -15.45
CA LYS A 213 -11.98 16.13 -16.79
C LYS A 213 -13.18 15.64 -17.61
N ALA A 214 -13.53 14.34 -17.46
CA ALA A 214 -14.62 13.73 -18.20
C ALA A 214 -16.02 14.03 -17.63
N LEU A 215 -16.15 14.08 -16.30
CA LEU A 215 -17.41 14.20 -15.58
C LEU A 215 -17.69 15.62 -15.07
N GLY A 216 -16.68 16.47 -14.96
CA GLY A 216 -16.72 17.72 -14.20
C GLY A 216 -16.67 17.47 -12.69
N GLU A 217 -16.40 18.52 -11.91
CA GLU A 217 -16.31 18.40 -10.42
C GLU A 217 -17.61 17.89 -9.81
N ALA A 218 -18.74 18.46 -10.22
CA ALA A 218 -20.06 18.08 -9.72
C ALA A 218 -20.43 16.64 -10.07
N GLY A 219 -20.15 16.19 -11.30
CA GLY A 219 -20.41 14.84 -11.76
C GLY A 219 -19.53 13.81 -11.03
N LYS A 220 -18.24 14.13 -10.83
CA LYS A 220 -17.32 13.33 -10.04
C LYS A 220 -17.82 13.16 -8.60
N ASN A 221 -18.19 14.26 -7.93
CA ASN A 221 -18.67 14.23 -6.56
C ASN A 221 -19.97 13.43 -6.42
N ALA A 222 -20.92 13.63 -7.36
CA ALA A 222 -22.16 12.85 -7.39
C ALA A 222 -21.87 11.35 -7.54
N ARG A 223 -20.89 10.98 -8.39
CA ARG A 223 -20.52 9.57 -8.57
C ARG A 223 -19.87 8.99 -7.30
N LEU A 224 -18.95 9.70 -6.66
CA LEU A 224 -18.36 9.27 -5.39
C LEU A 224 -19.42 9.06 -4.31
N LEU A 225 -20.39 9.97 -4.18
CA LEU A 225 -21.48 9.88 -3.20
C LEU A 225 -22.48 8.74 -3.52
N THR A 226 -22.54 8.26 -4.75
CA THR A 226 -23.33 7.10 -5.15
C THR A 226 -22.59 5.80 -4.87
N GLU A 227 -21.29 5.74 -5.21
CA GLU A 227 -20.51 4.51 -5.11
C GLU A 227 -20.06 4.20 -3.67
N ALA A 228 -19.63 5.20 -2.90
CA ALA A 228 -19.11 5.00 -1.55
C ALA A 228 -20.08 4.25 -0.62
N PRO A 229 -21.37 4.63 -0.46
CA PRO A 229 -22.31 3.90 0.40
C PRO A 229 -22.64 2.50 -0.14
N ARG A 230 -22.63 2.31 -1.46
CA ARG A 230 -22.87 1.02 -2.11
C ARG A 230 -21.75 0.01 -1.83
N LEU A 231 -20.52 0.48 -1.78
CA LEU A 231 -19.32 -0.36 -1.64
C LEU A 231 -18.94 -0.64 -0.19
N LEU A 232 -19.26 0.27 0.75
CA LEU A 232 -18.89 0.14 2.16
C LEU A 232 -19.26 -1.21 2.80
N PRO A 233 -20.48 -1.78 2.60
CA PRO A 233 -20.83 -3.07 3.21
C PRO A 233 -19.87 -4.21 2.85
N GLY A 234 -19.34 -4.22 1.64
CA GLY A 234 -18.42 -5.25 1.15
C GLY A 234 -17.00 -5.16 1.73
N VAL A 235 -16.59 -3.97 2.17
CA VAL A 235 -15.22 -3.71 2.63
C VAL A 235 -15.12 -3.24 4.08
N ARG A 236 -16.23 -3.17 4.82
CA ARG A 236 -16.30 -2.60 6.18
C ARG A 236 -15.37 -3.25 7.20
N THR A 237 -14.97 -4.51 6.99
CA THR A 237 -14.05 -5.25 7.88
C THR A 237 -12.58 -5.12 7.45
N ARG A 238 -12.30 -4.35 6.42
CA ARG A 238 -10.96 -4.16 5.85
C ARG A 238 -10.54 -2.70 5.99
N ALA A 239 -9.52 -2.42 6.78
CA ALA A 239 -9.04 -1.05 7.05
C ALA A 239 -8.86 -0.22 5.77
N ARG A 240 -8.21 -0.78 4.75
CA ARG A 240 -7.99 -0.09 3.46
C ARG A 240 -9.29 0.26 2.74
N GLY A 241 -10.27 -0.64 2.75
CA GLY A 241 -11.58 -0.39 2.15
C GLY A 241 -12.34 0.71 2.86
N VAL A 242 -12.33 0.72 4.20
CA VAL A 242 -12.93 1.78 5.02
C VAL A 242 -12.27 3.13 4.74
N VAL A 243 -10.94 3.17 4.65
CA VAL A 243 -10.16 4.38 4.31
C VAL A 243 -10.56 4.90 2.93
N ALA A 244 -10.62 4.04 1.91
CA ALA A 244 -11.00 4.44 0.55
C ALA A 244 -12.42 5.04 0.50
N VAL A 245 -13.38 4.43 1.19
CA VAL A 245 -14.74 4.96 1.28
C VAL A 245 -14.79 6.30 2.03
N SER A 246 -14.05 6.43 3.14
CA SER A 246 -13.92 7.68 3.87
C SER A 246 -13.30 8.79 3.01
N ASP A 247 -12.26 8.48 2.24
CA ASP A 247 -11.63 9.42 1.31
C ASP A 247 -12.61 9.89 0.22
N ALA A 248 -13.41 8.97 -0.32
CA ALA A 248 -14.43 9.33 -1.30
C ALA A 248 -15.43 10.36 -0.75
N TYR A 249 -15.91 10.19 0.49
CA TYR A 249 -16.76 11.18 1.14
C TYR A 249 -16.03 12.50 1.42
N LEU A 250 -14.79 12.43 1.90
CA LEU A 250 -13.99 13.63 2.18
C LEU A 250 -13.77 14.46 0.91
N HIS A 251 -13.40 13.81 -0.19
CA HIS A 251 -13.15 14.46 -1.49
C HIS A 251 -14.43 14.94 -2.18
N ALA A 252 -15.58 14.35 -1.85
CA ALA A 252 -16.89 14.84 -2.27
C ALA A 252 -17.45 15.96 -1.37
N GLY A 253 -16.66 16.48 -0.41
CA GLY A 253 -17.05 17.57 0.47
C GLY A 253 -17.99 17.16 1.61
N GLN A 254 -17.96 15.88 2.03
CA GLN A 254 -18.79 15.32 3.12
C GLN A 254 -17.91 14.86 4.30
N PRO A 255 -17.18 15.77 4.99
CA PRO A 255 -16.23 15.40 6.03
C PRO A 255 -16.87 14.75 7.26
N GLU A 256 -18.10 15.15 7.64
CA GLU A 256 -18.83 14.52 8.75
C GLU A 256 -19.17 13.05 8.44
N THR A 257 -19.59 12.75 7.21
CA THR A 257 -19.85 11.37 6.77
C THR A 257 -18.54 10.57 6.69
N ALA A 258 -17.47 11.19 6.18
CA ALA A 258 -16.14 10.57 6.13
C ALA A 258 -15.65 10.19 7.53
N TRP A 259 -15.83 11.07 8.52
CA TRP A 259 -15.50 10.82 9.91
C TRP A 259 -16.31 9.66 10.49
N LYS A 260 -17.64 9.72 10.33
CA LYS A 260 -18.57 8.71 10.85
C LYS A 260 -18.27 7.32 10.31
N VAL A 261 -17.98 7.17 9.01
CA VAL A 261 -17.61 5.89 8.39
C VAL A 261 -16.41 5.26 9.11
N VAL A 262 -15.39 6.03 9.42
CA VAL A 262 -14.19 5.52 10.11
C VAL A 262 -14.49 5.20 11.56
N GLN A 263 -15.20 6.11 12.26
CA GLN A 263 -15.53 5.96 13.68
C GLN A 263 -16.37 4.71 13.94
N ASP A 264 -17.37 4.45 13.09
CA ASP A 264 -18.28 3.30 13.22
C ASP A 264 -17.53 1.97 13.00
N GLN A 265 -16.47 1.94 12.21
CA GLN A 265 -15.71 0.72 11.92
C GLN A 265 -14.49 0.52 12.81
N LEU A 266 -13.99 1.55 13.46
CA LEU A 266 -12.78 1.50 14.29
C LEU A 266 -12.79 0.38 15.35
N PRO A 267 -13.92 0.10 16.08
CA PRO A 267 -13.96 -0.99 17.07
C PRO A 267 -13.93 -2.41 16.47
N HIS A 268 -14.12 -2.53 15.15
CA HIS A 268 -14.27 -3.82 14.46
C HIS A 268 -13.05 -4.20 13.61
N ILE A 269 -11.97 -3.43 13.69
CA ILE A 269 -10.75 -3.61 12.89
C ILE A 269 -9.59 -3.97 13.83
N ASP A 270 -8.96 -5.12 13.61
CA ASP A 270 -7.86 -5.63 14.44
C ASP A 270 -6.60 -4.75 14.39
N ALA A 271 -6.32 -4.10 13.25
CA ALA A 271 -5.19 -3.19 13.06
C ALA A 271 -5.66 -1.74 12.80
N PRO A 272 -6.05 -1.00 13.85
CA PRO A 272 -6.75 0.29 13.70
C PRO A 272 -5.84 1.47 13.31
N SER A 273 -4.54 1.28 13.16
CA SER A 273 -3.58 2.37 12.89
C SER A 273 -3.91 3.17 11.62
N LEU A 274 -4.33 2.49 10.53
CA LEU A 274 -4.78 3.16 9.31
C LEU A 274 -6.05 4.00 9.52
N LEU A 275 -6.98 3.51 10.33
CA LEU A 275 -8.22 4.22 10.65
C LEU A 275 -7.93 5.45 11.52
N ARG A 276 -7.02 5.34 12.49
CA ARG A 276 -6.60 6.49 13.30
C ARG A 276 -5.90 7.57 12.46
N LEU A 277 -5.05 7.14 11.50
CA LEU A 277 -4.45 8.07 10.55
C LEU A 277 -5.52 8.76 9.69
N GLN A 278 -6.54 8.01 9.26
CA GLN A 278 -7.65 8.54 8.48
C GLN A 278 -8.51 9.54 9.28
N LEU A 279 -8.80 9.27 10.56
CA LEU A 279 -9.46 10.26 11.43
C LEU A 279 -8.64 11.56 11.51
N GLY A 280 -7.32 11.46 11.70
CA GLY A 280 -6.43 12.61 11.65
C GLY A 280 -6.48 13.36 10.31
N LYS A 281 -6.54 12.64 9.17
CA LYS A 281 -6.66 13.23 7.83
C LYS A 281 -8.00 13.95 7.66
N VAL A 282 -9.10 13.33 8.06
CA VAL A 282 -10.43 13.94 7.98
C VAL A 282 -10.51 15.20 8.85
N ALA A 283 -10.00 15.15 10.08
CA ALA A 283 -9.98 16.30 10.98
C ALA A 283 -9.13 17.45 10.46
N ALA A 284 -7.97 17.15 9.86
CA ALA A 284 -7.06 18.16 9.29
C ALA A 284 -7.64 18.81 8.03
N ASN A 285 -8.12 18.00 7.07
CA ASN A 285 -8.56 18.47 5.75
C ASN A 285 -10.02 18.89 5.74
N GLY A 286 -10.89 18.14 6.44
CA GLY A 286 -12.33 18.40 6.52
C GLY A 286 -12.69 19.47 7.54
N GLY A 287 -11.79 19.75 8.47
CA GLY A 287 -12.00 20.78 9.50
C GLY A 287 -12.97 20.39 10.62
N VAL A 288 -13.42 19.13 10.65
CA VAL A 288 -14.36 18.58 11.64
C VAL A 288 -13.61 17.80 12.73
N HIS A 289 -14.20 17.66 13.92
CA HIS A 289 -13.70 16.81 15.01
C HIS A 289 -12.20 16.98 15.32
N ARG A 290 -11.68 18.22 15.26
CA ARG A 290 -10.25 18.51 15.46
C ARG A 290 -9.66 18.00 16.77
N PRO A 291 -10.32 18.18 17.94
CA PRO A 291 -9.84 17.63 19.20
C PRO A 291 -9.74 16.11 19.18
N GLU A 292 -10.73 15.41 18.68
CA GLU A 292 -10.79 13.95 18.58
C GLU A 292 -9.75 13.43 17.55
N GLY A 293 -9.57 14.17 16.47
CA GLY A 293 -8.51 13.89 15.48
C GLY A 293 -7.10 13.97 16.07
N LEU A 294 -6.85 14.92 16.98
CA LEU A 294 -5.59 14.98 17.74
C LEU A 294 -5.42 13.74 18.63
N VAL A 295 -6.47 13.34 19.35
CA VAL A 295 -6.43 12.13 20.19
C VAL A 295 -6.12 10.89 19.35
N ALA A 296 -6.77 10.74 18.19
CA ALA A 296 -6.51 9.61 17.28
C ALA A 296 -5.05 9.58 16.79
N LEU A 297 -4.50 10.75 16.41
CA LEU A 297 -3.09 10.86 16.01
C LEU A 297 -2.12 10.62 17.16
N ASP A 298 -2.43 11.09 18.37
CA ASP A 298 -1.61 10.84 19.56
C ASP A 298 -1.57 9.35 19.95
N GLN A 299 -2.69 8.64 19.78
CA GLN A 299 -2.73 7.18 19.94
C GLN A 299 -1.89 6.49 18.87
N LEU A 300 -2.08 6.87 17.59
CA LEU A 300 -1.31 6.32 16.47
C LEU A 300 0.21 6.47 16.68
N LEU A 301 0.65 7.65 17.13
CA LEU A 301 2.08 7.95 17.30
C LEU A 301 2.75 7.17 18.46
N ARG A 302 1.97 6.50 19.32
CA ARG A 302 2.44 5.62 20.40
C ARG A 302 2.47 4.14 20.00
N GLU A 303 1.86 3.79 18.88
CA GLU A 303 1.70 2.40 18.43
C GLU A 303 2.56 2.11 17.19
N PRO A 304 2.95 0.84 16.96
CA PRO A 304 3.54 0.44 15.71
C PRO A 304 2.57 0.67 14.55
N LEU A 305 3.07 1.20 13.43
CA LEU A 305 2.25 1.53 12.26
C LEU A 305 2.14 0.36 11.29
N GLU A 306 0.92 -0.11 11.04
CA GLU A 306 0.60 -1.05 9.96
C GLU A 306 0.41 -0.32 8.63
N GLY A 307 1.49 -0.09 7.92
CA GLY A 307 1.50 0.35 6.53
C GLY A 307 0.57 1.50 6.15
N GLY A 308 0.95 2.73 6.40
CA GLY A 308 0.28 3.91 5.85
C GLY A 308 1.16 4.64 4.85
N SER A 309 0.58 5.19 3.77
CA SER A 309 1.32 5.89 2.71
C SER A 309 2.10 7.11 3.21
N SER A 310 1.61 7.76 4.27
CA SER A 310 2.28 8.92 4.90
C SER A 310 3.03 8.57 6.18
N GLY A 311 2.86 7.37 6.73
CA GLY A 311 3.56 6.91 7.92
C GLY A 311 3.52 7.90 9.08
N TYR A 312 4.50 7.81 9.98
CA TYR A 312 4.65 8.76 11.09
C TYR A 312 4.94 10.22 10.65
N PRO A 313 5.73 10.50 9.59
CA PRO A 313 5.89 11.88 9.11
C PRO A 313 4.56 12.53 8.74
N GLY A 314 3.68 11.79 8.05
CA GLY A 314 2.35 12.25 7.71
C GLY A 314 1.44 12.45 8.92
N ALA A 315 1.50 11.56 9.91
CA ALA A 315 0.75 11.70 11.16
C ALA A 315 1.16 12.95 11.94
N TRP A 316 2.47 13.19 12.09
CA TRP A 316 3.00 14.40 12.70
C TRP A 316 2.61 15.66 11.93
N TRP A 317 2.69 15.63 10.61
CA TRP A 317 2.24 16.75 9.78
C TRP A 317 0.75 17.05 9.95
N ARG A 318 -0.12 16.03 9.92
CA ARG A 318 -1.57 16.19 10.16
C ARG A 318 -1.85 16.76 11.54
N LYS A 319 -1.16 16.27 12.56
CA LYS A 319 -1.21 16.83 13.91
C LYS A 319 -0.85 18.33 13.91
N GLY A 320 0.21 18.71 13.23
CA GLY A 320 0.62 20.11 13.06
C GLY A 320 -0.47 20.96 12.38
N GLN A 321 -1.10 20.45 11.32
CA GLN A 321 -2.20 21.14 10.64
C GLN A 321 -3.39 21.41 11.58
N ILE A 322 -3.81 20.39 12.35
CA ILE A 322 -4.91 20.53 13.32
C ILE A 322 -4.53 21.54 14.42
N LEU A 323 -3.32 21.43 14.98
CA LEU A 323 -2.85 22.34 16.03
C LEU A 323 -2.82 23.79 15.53
N ASN A 324 -2.33 24.03 14.31
CA ASN A 324 -2.36 25.36 13.69
C ASN A 324 -3.78 25.88 13.54
N ALA A 325 -4.70 25.07 13.07
CA ALA A 325 -6.12 25.44 12.92
C ALA A 325 -6.82 25.74 14.28
N LEU A 326 -6.30 25.19 15.39
CA LEU A 326 -6.75 25.46 16.75
C LEU A 326 -6.00 26.66 17.40
N GLY A 327 -5.13 27.37 16.65
CA GLY A 327 -4.37 28.50 17.15
C GLY A 327 -3.13 28.12 18.02
N ARG A 328 -2.84 26.82 18.17
CA ARG A 328 -1.74 26.27 18.99
C ARG A 328 -0.42 26.27 18.19
N LYS A 329 0.01 27.46 17.75
CA LYS A 329 1.10 27.63 16.77
C LYS A 329 2.44 27.02 17.19
N ASP A 330 2.85 27.14 18.47
CA ASP A 330 4.10 26.58 18.96
C ASP A 330 4.10 25.04 18.94
N GLU A 331 2.96 24.44 19.22
CA GLU A 331 2.81 22.99 19.15
C GLU A 331 2.73 22.51 17.70
N ALA A 332 2.07 23.26 16.82
CA ALA A 332 2.05 23.00 15.39
C ALA A 332 3.46 23.00 14.78
N ARG A 333 4.29 23.99 15.18
CA ARG A 333 5.69 24.06 14.78
C ARG A 333 6.47 22.82 15.23
N ARG A 334 6.36 22.44 16.51
CA ARG A 334 7.03 21.22 17.02
C ARG A 334 6.58 19.97 16.24
N ALA A 335 5.31 19.82 15.98
CA ALA A 335 4.79 18.69 15.22
C ALA A 335 5.34 18.66 13.76
N ALA A 336 5.42 19.81 13.09
CA ALA A 336 6.01 19.88 11.75
C ALA A 336 7.52 19.55 11.77
N GLN A 337 8.26 19.97 12.81
CA GLN A 337 9.66 19.62 13.00
C GLN A 337 9.87 18.12 13.23
N GLU A 338 9.00 17.46 14.02
CA GLU A 338 9.04 15.99 14.19
C GLU A 338 8.79 15.26 12.86
N ALA A 339 7.84 15.74 12.03
CA ALA A 339 7.65 15.21 10.71
C ALA A 339 8.91 15.30 9.84
N LEU A 340 9.64 16.44 9.89
CA LEU A 340 10.87 16.65 9.12
C LEU A 340 12.08 15.88 9.66
N LYS A 341 12.14 15.59 10.97
CA LYS A 341 13.16 14.68 11.52
C LYS A 341 13.05 13.27 10.96
N LEU A 342 11.81 12.82 10.73
CA LEU A 342 11.52 11.48 10.17
C LEU A 342 11.62 11.45 8.65
N ASP A 343 11.23 12.53 7.98
CA ASP A 343 11.35 12.73 6.53
C ASP A 343 11.73 14.17 6.21
N ALA A 344 13.02 14.44 6.05
CA ALA A 344 13.54 15.77 5.75
C ALA A 344 13.00 16.35 4.43
N LYS A 345 12.44 15.53 3.54
CA LYS A 345 11.84 15.93 2.25
C LYS A 345 10.32 16.10 2.33
N HIS A 346 9.69 15.98 3.51
CA HIS A 346 8.23 16.05 3.64
C HIS A 346 7.71 17.45 3.32
N ARG A 347 7.17 17.62 2.11
CA ARG A 347 6.75 18.90 1.56
C ARG A 347 5.73 19.63 2.43
N GLY A 348 4.64 18.93 2.84
CA GLY A 348 3.57 19.56 3.63
C GLY A 348 4.04 20.05 5.01
N ALA A 349 5.03 19.40 5.63
CA ALA A 349 5.58 19.85 6.90
C ALA A 349 6.45 21.10 6.71
N ARG A 350 7.20 21.22 5.61
CA ARG A 350 7.95 22.45 5.26
C ARG A 350 7.00 23.63 5.01
N GLU A 351 5.99 23.42 4.16
CA GLU A 351 4.98 24.44 3.87
C GLU A 351 4.26 24.90 5.15
N LEU A 352 4.00 23.99 6.09
CA LEU A 352 3.40 24.36 7.37
C LEU A 352 4.32 25.25 8.20
N LEU A 353 5.63 24.99 8.26
CA LEU A 353 6.60 25.84 8.97
C LEU A 353 6.72 27.21 8.32
N GLU A 354 6.81 27.28 6.99
CA GLU A 354 6.84 28.54 6.23
C GLU A 354 5.59 29.38 6.53
N ASN A 355 4.40 28.77 6.55
CA ASN A 355 3.14 29.45 6.90
C ASN A 355 3.08 29.93 8.38
N LEU A 356 3.88 29.33 9.26
CA LEU A 356 4.01 29.72 10.65
C LEU A 356 5.10 30.79 10.85
N GLY A 357 5.81 31.22 9.78
CA GLY A 357 6.82 32.25 9.82
C GLY A 357 8.23 31.77 10.22
N TYR A 358 8.57 30.53 9.86
CA TYR A 358 9.88 29.90 10.14
C TYR A 358 10.55 29.37 8.89
#